data_eebd4272ba850096c46bc57addaa1812
#
_entry.id   eebd4272ba850096c46bc57addaa1812
#
_cell.length_a   1.000
_cell.length_b   1.000
_cell.length_c   1.000
_cell.angle_alpha   90.00
_cell.angle_beta   90.00
_cell.angle_gamma   90.00
#
_symmetry.space_group_name_H-M   'P 1'
#
loop_
_entity.id
_entity.type
_entity.pdbx_description
1 polymer ?
#
loop_
_entity_poly.entity_id
_entity_poly.type
_entity_poly.pdbx_seq_one_letter_code
_entity_poly.pdbx_strand_id
1 'polypeptide(L)'
;MLTERQAESGYLGQFIPLQYHHSMLTDANRMLSFKSAIDAVVFPGAKVLELGGGTGVLSFFAAAKAAKVWCVEYNPELVAESRRLLAQNDNGHKVEVIHADAFEYLPPEPVDVVICEMIHVAMLREKQVEMMESFKRRYLQRFGGPLPLLMPTAVLMAVQPLQQDYNFEGFNAPIIQVQELSGNLPGTIEMAPPALYSMLDFTEPTGMEIAWEGSFRIEKSGVVNALRFITKNVLAMLMQEGATIDWLNRYMSIPLAQPVKVHAGDRLRVSFQYRAGDLISSLQGSMYAEVEQRVVGIAASRELSAVGA
;
A
#
# COMPACT_ATOMS: atom_id res chain seq x y z
N MET A 1 8.72 -19.17 25.70
CA MET A 1 7.80 -18.11 25.28
C MET A 1 8.55 -17.18 24.36
N LEU A 2 8.11 -17.01 23.13
CA LEU A 2 8.62 -15.97 22.25
C LEU A 2 8.25 -14.62 22.85
N THR A 3 9.18 -13.66 22.88
CA THR A 3 8.84 -12.30 23.27
C THR A 3 7.89 -11.71 22.25
N GLU A 4 7.03 -10.79 22.62
CA GLU A 4 6.06 -10.12 21.75
C GLU A 4 6.73 -9.53 20.48
N ARG A 5 7.95 -9.01 20.60
CA ARG A 5 8.79 -8.53 19.50
C ARG A 5 9.30 -9.64 18.55
N GLN A 6 9.58 -10.85 19.09
CA GLN A 6 9.97 -11.99 18.24
C GLN A 6 8.76 -12.59 17.52
N ALA A 7 7.58 -12.55 18.15
CA ALA A 7 6.33 -12.87 17.49
C ALA A 7 6.02 -11.87 16.37
N GLU A 8 6.21 -10.58 16.61
CA GLU A 8 5.93 -9.51 15.64
C GLU A 8 6.90 -9.52 14.44
N SER A 9 8.19 -9.77 14.65
CA SER A 9 9.15 -9.94 13.55
C SER A 9 8.90 -11.23 12.74
N GLY A 10 8.34 -12.28 13.35
CA GLY A 10 7.85 -13.48 12.69
C GLY A 10 6.51 -13.27 11.98
N TYR A 11 5.72 -12.29 12.41
CA TYR A 11 4.44 -11.89 11.79
C TYR A 11 4.61 -10.96 10.57
N LEU A 12 5.73 -10.26 10.46
CA LEU A 12 6.02 -9.40 9.34
C LEU A 12 6.12 -10.23 8.06
N GLY A 13 5.01 -10.33 7.34
CA GLY A 13 4.90 -10.96 6.03
C GLY A 13 4.82 -12.48 6.04
N GLN A 14 4.61 -13.16 7.18
CA GLN A 14 4.64 -14.62 7.21
C GLN A 14 3.37 -15.31 7.73
N PHE A 15 2.52 -14.66 8.51
CA PHE A 15 1.36 -15.32 9.10
C PHE A 15 0.14 -14.39 9.20
N ILE A 16 -0.65 -14.37 8.15
CA ILE A 16 -2.03 -13.87 8.26
C ILE A 16 -2.93 -15.06 8.61
N PRO A 17 -3.58 -15.09 9.80
CA PRO A 17 -4.45 -16.19 10.17
C PRO A 17 -5.61 -16.38 9.19
N LEU A 18 -6.09 -17.61 9.03
CA LEU A 18 -7.14 -17.96 8.06
C LEU A 18 -8.41 -17.09 8.24
N GLN A 19 -8.80 -16.76 9.49
CA GLN A 19 -9.94 -15.86 9.71
C GLN A 19 -9.76 -14.46 9.14
N TYR A 20 -8.53 -13.99 9.00
CA TYR A 20 -8.23 -12.70 8.37
C TYR A 20 -8.49 -12.75 6.86
N HIS A 21 -8.28 -13.91 6.23
CA HIS A 21 -8.59 -14.11 4.82
C HIS A 21 -10.09 -13.95 4.52
N HIS A 22 -10.98 -14.25 5.49
CA HIS A 22 -12.40 -13.99 5.32
C HIS A 22 -12.69 -12.50 5.09
N SER A 23 -12.04 -11.59 5.83
CA SER A 23 -12.23 -10.15 5.60
C SER A 23 -11.72 -9.69 4.24
N MET A 24 -10.64 -10.30 3.72
CA MET A 24 -10.16 -10.04 2.37
C MET A 24 -11.08 -10.58 1.28
N LEU A 25 -11.68 -11.75 1.48
CA LEU A 25 -12.68 -12.33 0.56
C LEU A 25 -13.99 -11.56 0.56
N THR A 26 -14.37 -10.93 1.66
CA THR A 26 -15.59 -10.12 1.77
C THR A 26 -15.40 -8.66 1.35
N ASP A 27 -14.16 -8.21 1.13
CA ASP A 27 -13.89 -6.91 0.54
C ASP A 27 -14.23 -6.91 -0.95
N ALA A 28 -15.47 -6.49 -1.26
CA ALA A 28 -15.98 -6.50 -2.62
C ALA A 28 -15.17 -5.61 -3.56
N ASN A 29 -14.64 -4.47 -3.09
CA ASN A 29 -13.83 -3.57 -3.91
C ASN A 29 -12.51 -4.25 -4.29
N ARG A 30 -11.82 -4.87 -3.34
CA ARG A 30 -10.59 -5.64 -3.59
C ARG A 30 -10.86 -6.79 -4.56
N MET A 31 -11.86 -7.62 -4.28
CA MET A 31 -12.17 -8.81 -5.08
C MET A 31 -12.52 -8.47 -6.52
N LEU A 32 -13.37 -7.46 -6.74
CA LEU A 32 -13.77 -7.01 -8.07
C LEU A 32 -12.62 -6.37 -8.84
N SER A 33 -11.80 -5.55 -8.18
CA SER A 33 -10.64 -4.91 -8.82
C SER A 33 -9.61 -5.94 -9.28
N PHE A 34 -9.23 -6.89 -8.41
CA PHE A 34 -8.29 -7.95 -8.80
C PHE A 34 -8.86 -8.87 -9.87
N LYS A 35 -10.14 -9.28 -9.74
CA LYS A 35 -10.78 -10.09 -10.77
C LYS A 35 -10.77 -9.39 -12.11
N SER A 36 -11.15 -8.12 -12.18
CA SER A 36 -11.17 -7.33 -13.40
C SER A 36 -9.78 -7.16 -14.00
N ALA A 37 -8.76 -6.90 -13.18
CA ALA A 37 -7.38 -6.78 -13.64
C ALA A 37 -6.84 -8.10 -14.19
N ILE A 38 -7.06 -9.20 -13.49
CA ILE A 38 -6.66 -10.54 -13.93
C ILE A 38 -7.38 -10.89 -15.25
N ASP A 39 -8.69 -10.65 -15.34
CA ASP A 39 -9.47 -10.88 -16.56
C ASP A 39 -8.96 -10.04 -17.75
N ALA A 40 -8.42 -8.86 -17.51
CA ALA A 40 -7.89 -7.99 -18.56
C ALA A 40 -6.50 -8.43 -19.06
N VAL A 41 -5.61 -8.91 -18.17
CA VAL A 41 -4.20 -9.16 -18.53
C VAL A 41 -3.87 -10.63 -18.75
N VAL A 42 -4.62 -11.57 -18.14
CA VAL A 42 -4.41 -13.01 -18.38
C VAL A 42 -5.12 -13.41 -19.65
N PHE A 43 -4.35 -13.79 -20.67
CA PHE A 43 -4.86 -14.24 -21.96
C PHE A 43 -5.03 -15.79 -21.97
N PRO A 44 -5.82 -16.34 -22.91
CA PRO A 44 -5.99 -17.79 -23.05
C PRO A 44 -4.64 -18.48 -23.28
N GLY A 45 -4.33 -19.46 -22.42
CA GLY A 45 -3.08 -20.21 -22.51
C GLY A 45 -1.91 -19.60 -21.72
N ALA A 46 -2.07 -18.45 -21.07
CA ALA A 46 -1.03 -17.81 -20.27
C ALA A 46 -0.53 -18.71 -19.14
N LYS A 47 0.72 -18.52 -18.76
CA LYS A 47 1.35 -19.09 -17.56
C LYS A 47 1.44 -18.03 -16.50
N VAL A 48 0.92 -18.31 -15.31
CA VAL A 48 0.79 -17.34 -14.21
C VAL A 48 1.51 -17.85 -12.98
N LEU A 49 2.19 -16.94 -12.28
CA LEU A 49 2.75 -17.18 -10.95
C LEU A 49 2.05 -16.26 -9.96
N GLU A 50 1.58 -16.80 -8.83
CA GLU A 50 1.13 -16.03 -7.68
C GLU A 50 2.13 -16.24 -6.53
N LEU A 51 2.64 -15.13 -5.97
CA LEU A 51 3.52 -15.10 -4.82
C LEU A 51 2.71 -14.63 -3.59
N GLY A 52 2.65 -15.46 -2.55
CA GLY A 52 1.80 -15.23 -1.37
C GLY A 52 0.34 -15.59 -1.65
N GLY A 53 0.08 -16.83 -2.06
CA GLY A 53 -1.24 -17.26 -2.59
C GLY A 53 -2.40 -17.25 -1.60
N GLY A 54 -2.13 -17.32 -0.30
CA GLY A 54 -3.15 -17.31 0.75
C GLY A 54 -4.22 -18.40 0.53
N THR A 55 -5.46 -18.00 0.30
CA THR A 55 -6.57 -18.92 -0.03
C THR A 55 -6.56 -19.44 -1.47
N GLY A 56 -5.70 -18.91 -2.33
CA GLY A 56 -5.63 -19.25 -3.75
C GLY A 56 -6.69 -18.54 -4.63
N VAL A 57 -7.38 -17.53 -4.11
CA VAL A 57 -8.48 -16.87 -4.82
C VAL A 57 -8.03 -16.13 -6.08
N LEU A 58 -6.87 -15.48 -6.06
CA LEU A 58 -6.35 -14.77 -7.24
C LEU A 58 -5.85 -15.79 -8.28
N SER A 59 -5.22 -16.88 -7.85
CA SER A 59 -4.92 -18.04 -8.70
C SER A 59 -6.17 -18.63 -9.34
N PHE A 60 -7.26 -18.76 -8.59
CA PHE A 60 -8.55 -19.22 -9.14
C PHE A 60 -9.06 -18.30 -10.24
N PHE A 61 -8.99 -16.97 -10.06
CA PHE A 61 -9.37 -16.04 -11.12
C PHE A 61 -8.50 -16.21 -12.37
N ALA A 62 -7.18 -16.34 -12.18
CA ALA A 62 -6.25 -16.54 -13.30
C ALA A 62 -6.50 -17.86 -14.04
N ALA A 63 -6.83 -18.93 -13.33
CA ALA A 63 -7.08 -20.26 -13.88
C ALA A 63 -8.24 -20.32 -14.88
N ALA A 64 -9.12 -19.34 -14.88
CA ALA A 64 -10.22 -19.24 -15.86
C ALA A 64 -9.68 -19.21 -17.30
N LYS A 65 -8.57 -18.49 -17.55
CA LYS A 65 -7.94 -18.34 -18.88
C LYS A 65 -6.57 -18.99 -18.99
N ALA A 66 -5.81 -19.03 -17.89
CA ALA A 66 -4.46 -19.57 -17.89
C ALA A 66 -4.41 -21.05 -18.28
N ALA A 67 -3.32 -21.47 -18.92
CA ALA A 67 -3.00 -22.88 -19.10
C ALA A 67 -2.47 -23.51 -17.81
N LYS A 68 -1.71 -22.75 -17.04
CA LYS A 68 -1.08 -23.18 -15.79
C LYS A 68 -0.95 -22.01 -14.82
N VAL A 69 -1.19 -22.25 -13.54
CA VAL A 69 -0.94 -21.31 -12.46
C VAL A 69 -0.09 -22.00 -11.39
N TRP A 70 1.02 -21.37 -10.99
CA TRP A 70 1.80 -21.72 -9.82
C TRP A 70 1.41 -20.77 -8.68
N CYS A 71 0.86 -21.32 -7.60
CA CYS A 71 0.41 -20.57 -6.42
C CYS A 71 1.36 -20.89 -5.27
N VAL A 72 2.23 -19.96 -4.92
CA VAL A 72 3.26 -20.14 -3.88
C VAL A 72 2.77 -19.59 -2.56
N GLU A 73 2.77 -20.44 -1.55
CA GLU A 73 2.35 -20.07 -0.18
C GLU A 73 3.34 -20.70 0.83
N TYR A 74 3.71 -19.91 1.83
CA TYR A 74 4.67 -20.33 2.85
C TYR A 74 4.02 -21.03 4.04
N ASN A 75 2.82 -20.60 4.44
CA ASN A 75 2.11 -21.18 5.59
C ASN A 75 1.52 -22.55 5.25
N PRO A 76 1.95 -23.64 5.90
CA PRO A 76 1.47 -24.99 5.58
C PRO A 76 -0.04 -25.18 5.79
N GLU A 77 -0.65 -24.45 6.73
CA GLU A 77 -2.10 -24.48 6.95
C GLU A 77 -2.84 -23.85 5.76
N LEU A 78 -2.36 -22.71 5.26
CA LEU A 78 -2.91 -22.07 4.08
C LEU A 78 -2.67 -22.89 2.81
N VAL A 79 -1.52 -23.55 2.69
CA VAL A 79 -1.25 -24.50 1.59
C VAL A 79 -2.27 -25.63 1.57
N ALA A 80 -2.55 -26.23 2.72
CA ALA A 80 -3.54 -27.30 2.80
C ALA A 80 -4.96 -26.79 2.49
N GLU A 81 -5.32 -25.63 3.02
CA GLU A 81 -6.63 -25.02 2.82
C GLU A 81 -6.83 -24.54 1.37
N SER A 82 -5.85 -23.87 0.76
CA SER A 82 -5.95 -23.44 -0.65
C SER A 82 -6.11 -24.63 -1.60
N ARG A 83 -5.40 -25.75 -1.37
CA ARG A 83 -5.60 -26.98 -2.13
C ARG A 83 -7.02 -27.52 -2.00
N ARG A 84 -7.56 -27.53 -0.78
CA ARG A 84 -8.94 -27.97 -0.51
C ARG A 84 -9.97 -27.07 -1.18
N LEU A 85 -9.78 -25.75 -1.09
CA LEU A 85 -10.68 -24.77 -1.71
C LEU A 85 -10.63 -24.84 -3.24
N LEU A 86 -9.45 -24.88 -3.83
CA LEU A 86 -9.29 -24.96 -5.29
C LEU A 86 -9.88 -26.25 -5.87
N ALA A 87 -9.77 -27.37 -5.16
CA ALA A 87 -10.38 -28.65 -5.60
C ALA A 87 -11.92 -28.60 -5.67
N GLN A 88 -12.56 -27.66 -4.99
CA GLN A 88 -14.01 -27.46 -4.99
C GLN A 88 -14.50 -26.45 -6.06
N ASN A 89 -13.55 -25.83 -6.79
CA ASN A 89 -13.87 -24.77 -7.75
C ASN A 89 -13.47 -25.15 -9.17
N ASP A 90 -14.22 -24.65 -10.13
CA ASP A 90 -13.92 -24.84 -11.54
C ASP A 90 -12.52 -24.36 -11.90
N ASN A 91 -11.85 -25.10 -12.81
CA ASN A 91 -10.46 -24.83 -13.21
C ASN A 91 -9.40 -24.92 -12.11
N GLY A 92 -9.75 -25.24 -10.87
CA GLY A 92 -8.79 -25.37 -9.77
C GLY A 92 -7.69 -26.41 -10.05
N HIS A 93 -7.95 -27.42 -10.90
CA HIS A 93 -6.98 -28.40 -11.36
C HIS A 93 -5.81 -27.81 -12.18
N LYS A 94 -5.94 -26.59 -12.70
CA LYS A 94 -4.86 -25.86 -13.38
C LYS A 94 -3.91 -25.17 -12.41
N VAL A 95 -4.29 -25.05 -11.13
CA VAL A 95 -3.50 -24.40 -10.09
C VAL A 95 -2.68 -25.42 -9.34
N GLU A 96 -1.37 -25.25 -9.36
CA GLU A 96 -0.44 -26.03 -8.53
C GLU A 96 -0.07 -25.21 -7.30
N VAL A 97 -0.56 -25.62 -6.13
CA VAL A 97 -0.21 -24.98 -4.87
C VAL A 97 1.10 -25.54 -4.34
N ILE A 98 2.07 -24.64 -4.17
CA ILE A 98 3.45 -24.97 -3.83
C ILE A 98 3.74 -24.42 -2.42
N HIS A 99 4.15 -25.32 -1.52
CA HIS A 99 4.65 -24.95 -0.21
C HIS A 99 6.10 -24.52 -0.33
N ALA A 100 6.34 -23.22 -0.43
CA ALA A 100 7.69 -22.66 -0.55
C ALA A 100 7.74 -21.21 -0.05
N ASP A 101 8.95 -20.74 0.25
CA ASP A 101 9.20 -19.33 0.48
C ASP A 101 9.18 -18.58 -0.87
N ALA A 102 8.27 -17.62 -1.00
CA ALA A 102 8.12 -16.83 -2.20
C ALA A 102 9.40 -16.01 -2.53
N PHE A 103 10.21 -15.67 -1.51
CA PHE A 103 11.52 -15.03 -1.72
C PHE A 103 12.52 -15.94 -2.43
N GLU A 104 12.38 -17.25 -2.27
CA GLU A 104 13.29 -18.25 -2.84
C GLU A 104 12.75 -18.96 -4.07
N TYR A 105 11.43 -18.93 -4.29
CA TYR A 105 10.80 -19.66 -5.38
C TYR A 105 10.98 -18.97 -6.72
N LEU A 106 11.22 -19.78 -7.76
CA LEU A 106 11.09 -19.41 -9.16
C LEU A 106 10.32 -20.51 -9.90
N PRO A 107 9.46 -20.16 -10.86
CA PRO A 107 8.75 -21.17 -11.65
C PRO A 107 9.73 -22.01 -12.47
N PRO A 108 9.36 -23.23 -12.89
CA PRO A 108 10.26 -24.11 -13.67
C PRO A 108 10.56 -23.57 -15.07
N GLU A 109 9.72 -22.69 -15.58
CA GLU A 109 9.81 -22.07 -16.91
C GLU A 109 9.35 -20.60 -16.84
N PRO A 110 9.63 -19.78 -17.88
CA PRO A 110 9.16 -18.40 -17.92
C PRO A 110 7.64 -18.32 -17.84
N VAL A 111 7.14 -17.28 -17.13
CA VAL A 111 5.72 -16.98 -16.97
C VAL A 111 5.38 -15.67 -17.67
N ASP A 112 4.09 -15.49 -17.99
CA ASP A 112 3.58 -14.31 -18.67
C ASP A 112 3.13 -13.23 -17.67
N VAL A 113 2.58 -13.66 -16.51
CA VAL A 113 2.04 -12.77 -15.47
C VAL A 113 2.50 -13.23 -14.10
N VAL A 114 2.87 -12.27 -13.27
CA VAL A 114 3.15 -12.49 -11.84
C VAL A 114 2.19 -11.66 -11.02
N ILE A 115 1.47 -12.32 -10.12
CA ILE A 115 0.57 -11.69 -9.15
C ILE A 115 1.28 -11.76 -7.79
N CYS A 116 1.39 -10.63 -7.11
CA CYS A 116 1.94 -10.57 -5.75
C CYS A 116 1.12 -9.56 -4.95
N GLU A 117 0.28 -10.04 -4.03
CA GLU A 117 -0.53 -9.20 -3.16
C GLU A 117 -0.16 -9.46 -1.71
N MET A 118 0.88 -8.76 -1.29
CA MET A 118 1.33 -8.65 0.10
C MET A 118 1.40 -7.16 0.43
N ILE A 119 0.24 -6.48 0.34
CA ILE A 119 0.12 -5.03 0.32
C ILE A 119 -0.49 -4.51 1.61
N HIS A 120 0.31 -3.89 2.43
CA HIS A 120 -0.16 -3.06 3.54
C HIS A 120 -0.17 -1.58 3.14
N VAL A 121 -1.01 -0.77 3.79
CA VAL A 121 -1.03 0.70 3.59
C VAL A 121 0.36 1.27 3.80
N ALA A 122 0.76 2.21 2.95
CA ALA A 122 2.09 2.82 2.91
C ALA A 122 3.24 1.81 2.67
N MET A 123 2.96 0.61 2.12
CA MET A 123 3.94 -0.47 1.93
C MET A 123 4.65 -0.88 3.23
N LEU A 124 3.99 -0.71 4.37
CA LEU A 124 4.50 -1.13 5.68
C LEU A 124 4.17 -2.60 5.97
N ARG A 125 4.79 -3.17 7.01
CA ARG A 125 4.55 -4.51 7.57
C ARG A 125 4.75 -5.67 6.59
N GLU A 126 4.05 -5.69 5.50
CA GLU A 126 4.19 -6.70 4.46
C GLU A 126 5.33 -6.36 3.52
N LYS A 127 5.98 -7.38 2.96
CA LYS A 127 7.25 -7.22 2.25
C LYS A 127 7.07 -7.12 0.73
N GLN A 128 6.00 -6.49 0.27
CA GLN A 128 5.66 -6.38 -1.15
C GLN A 128 6.84 -5.88 -2.01
N VAL A 129 7.45 -4.76 -1.62
CA VAL A 129 8.53 -4.12 -2.39
C VAL A 129 9.76 -5.03 -2.43
N GLU A 130 10.19 -5.53 -1.28
CA GLU A 130 11.35 -6.42 -1.17
C GLU A 130 11.15 -7.72 -1.97
N MET A 131 9.93 -8.29 -1.90
CA MET A 131 9.55 -9.49 -2.65
C MET A 131 9.64 -9.26 -4.16
N MET A 132 9.05 -8.18 -4.66
CA MET A 132 9.06 -7.87 -6.08
C MET A 132 10.50 -7.64 -6.59
N GLU A 133 11.34 -6.93 -5.84
CA GLU A 133 12.75 -6.73 -6.18
C GLU A 133 13.55 -8.03 -6.18
N SER A 134 13.33 -8.90 -5.17
CA SER A 134 13.98 -10.21 -5.11
C SER A 134 13.56 -11.08 -6.30
N PHE A 135 12.26 -11.15 -6.60
CA PHE A 135 11.74 -11.88 -7.73
C PHE A 135 12.33 -11.40 -9.07
N LYS A 136 12.26 -10.09 -9.37
CA LYS A 136 12.79 -9.50 -10.61
C LYS A 136 14.26 -9.88 -10.83
N ARG A 137 15.09 -9.65 -9.82
CA ARG A 137 16.52 -9.96 -9.88
C ARG A 137 16.78 -11.44 -10.21
N ARG A 138 16.13 -12.35 -9.48
CA ARG A 138 16.31 -13.80 -9.63
C ARG A 138 15.73 -14.31 -10.93
N TYR A 139 14.59 -13.78 -11.36
CA TYR A 139 13.95 -14.13 -12.63
C TYR A 139 14.85 -13.77 -13.81
N LEU A 140 15.39 -12.56 -13.84
CA LEU A 140 16.32 -12.12 -14.89
C LEU A 140 17.62 -12.93 -14.90
N GLN A 141 18.15 -13.30 -13.74
CA GLN A 141 19.32 -14.16 -13.63
C GLN A 141 19.09 -15.57 -14.21
N ARG A 142 17.89 -16.11 -14.00
CA ARG A 142 17.58 -17.47 -14.43
C ARG A 142 17.14 -17.56 -15.89
N PHE A 143 16.28 -16.68 -16.34
CA PHE A 143 15.63 -16.78 -17.63
C PHE A 143 16.13 -15.75 -18.65
N GLY A 144 16.70 -14.62 -18.19
CA GLY A 144 16.98 -13.50 -19.08
C GLY A 144 15.70 -12.90 -19.69
N GLY A 145 15.86 -12.10 -20.71
CA GLY A 145 14.74 -11.55 -21.49
C GLY A 145 13.91 -10.49 -20.72
N PRO A 146 12.71 -10.19 -21.20
CA PRO A 146 11.83 -9.23 -20.52
C PRO A 146 11.24 -9.86 -19.25
N LEU A 147 10.92 -8.98 -18.28
CA LEU A 147 10.13 -9.38 -17.11
C LEU A 147 8.69 -9.74 -17.55
N PRO A 148 8.02 -10.67 -16.84
CA PRO A 148 6.59 -10.88 -16.99
C PRO A 148 5.81 -9.62 -16.60
N LEU A 149 4.53 -9.55 -16.98
CA LEU A 149 3.65 -8.52 -16.46
C LEU A 149 3.52 -8.70 -14.95
N LEU A 150 3.77 -7.62 -14.20
CA LEU A 150 3.70 -7.60 -12.75
C LEU A 150 2.36 -6.99 -12.28
N MET A 151 1.69 -7.65 -11.36
CA MET A 151 0.44 -7.19 -10.75
C MET A 151 0.58 -7.16 -9.23
N PRO A 152 0.50 -5.96 -8.60
CA PRO A 152 0.27 -4.65 -9.20
C PRO A 152 1.46 -4.19 -10.05
N THR A 153 1.20 -3.33 -11.02
CA THR A 153 2.23 -2.70 -11.86
C THR A 153 2.90 -1.54 -11.13
N ALA A 154 2.11 -0.77 -10.38
CA ALA A 154 2.59 0.38 -9.64
C ALA A 154 1.75 0.65 -8.38
N VAL A 155 2.29 1.45 -7.47
CA VAL A 155 1.61 1.92 -6.26
C VAL A 155 1.80 3.42 -6.11
N LEU A 156 0.69 4.14 -5.90
CA LEU A 156 0.68 5.56 -5.56
C LEU A 156 0.36 5.72 -4.08
N MET A 157 1.17 6.50 -3.39
CA MET A 157 1.02 6.74 -1.96
C MET A 157 0.85 8.22 -1.67
N ALA A 158 -0.22 8.56 -0.95
CA ALA A 158 -0.52 9.94 -0.58
C ALA A 158 -0.70 10.08 0.93
N VAL A 159 -0.53 11.30 1.43
CA VAL A 159 -0.71 11.66 2.83
C VAL A 159 -1.64 12.87 2.94
N GLN A 160 -2.46 12.92 3.99
CA GLN A 160 -3.45 13.96 4.23
C GLN A 160 -3.49 14.34 5.70
N PRO A 161 -3.38 15.63 6.07
CA PRO A 161 -3.52 16.07 7.45
C PRO A 161 -4.98 16.05 7.90
N LEU A 162 -5.21 15.54 9.11
CA LEU A 162 -6.53 15.40 9.70
C LEU A 162 -6.61 16.04 11.09
N GLN A 163 -7.82 16.45 11.44
CA GLN A 163 -8.25 16.50 12.82
C GLN A 163 -9.15 15.30 13.09
N GLN A 164 -8.69 14.41 13.97
CA GLN A 164 -9.38 13.17 14.33
C GLN A 164 -9.87 13.23 15.76
N ASP A 165 -11.12 12.88 15.99
CA ASP A 165 -11.64 12.66 17.34
C ASP A 165 -11.18 11.27 17.82
N TYR A 166 -10.57 11.26 18.99
CA TYR A 166 -10.10 10.05 19.68
C TYR A 166 -10.84 9.81 20.99
N ASN A 167 -11.99 10.46 21.18
CA ASN A 167 -12.82 10.26 22.37
C ASN A 167 -13.77 9.08 22.15
N PHE A 168 -13.65 8.08 22.99
CA PHE A 168 -14.49 6.89 23.03
C PHE A 168 -15.25 6.89 24.36
N GLU A 169 -16.46 7.41 24.36
CA GLU A 169 -17.29 7.47 25.57
C GLU A 169 -16.58 8.13 26.80
N GLY A 170 -15.80 9.17 26.54
CA GLY A 170 -15.01 9.86 27.57
C GLY A 170 -13.58 9.35 27.72
N PHE A 171 -13.23 8.23 27.11
CA PHE A 171 -11.87 7.70 27.08
C PHE A 171 -11.12 8.25 25.87
N ASN A 172 -10.10 9.09 26.09
CA ASN A 172 -9.27 9.61 25.02
C ASN A 172 -8.14 8.63 24.68
N ALA A 173 -8.18 8.06 23.47
CA ALA A 173 -7.23 7.06 23.01
C ALA A 173 -6.71 7.38 21.59
N PRO A 174 -5.67 8.22 21.45
CA PRO A 174 -5.05 8.51 20.16
C PRO A 174 -4.24 7.30 19.68
N ILE A 175 -4.91 6.37 19.01
CA ILE A 175 -4.35 5.16 18.43
C ILE A 175 -4.49 5.16 16.92
N ILE A 176 -3.71 4.30 16.24
CA ILE A 176 -3.82 4.07 14.81
C ILE A 176 -5.21 3.53 14.48
N GLN A 177 -5.83 4.11 13.45
CA GLN A 177 -7.15 3.71 12.98
C GLN A 177 -7.08 3.26 11.52
N VAL A 178 -7.77 2.17 11.22
CA VAL A 178 -8.07 1.76 9.84
C VAL A 178 -9.47 2.28 9.51
N GLN A 179 -9.58 3.03 8.42
CA GLN A 179 -10.80 3.71 8.02
C GLN A 179 -11.31 3.16 6.68
N GLU A 180 -12.62 2.97 6.57
CA GLU A 180 -13.25 2.55 5.32
C GLU A 180 -13.17 3.67 4.27
N LEU A 181 -13.22 3.27 2.98
CA LEU A 181 -13.10 4.20 1.84
C LEU A 181 -14.36 5.02 1.61
N SER A 182 -15.51 4.49 1.99
CA SER A 182 -16.82 5.11 1.75
C SER A 182 -17.51 5.42 3.07
N GLY A 183 -18.17 6.55 3.08
CA GLY A 183 -19.01 6.99 4.20
C GLY A 183 -18.48 8.23 4.89
N ASN A 184 -19.37 8.82 5.68
CA ASN A 184 -19.00 9.86 6.60
C ASN A 184 -18.18 9.20 7.72
N LEU A 185 -16.92 9.57 7.87
CA LEU A 185 -16.06 9.08 8.95
C LEU A 185 -16.32 9.94 10.20
N PRO A 186 -17.13 9.45 11.16
CA PRO A 186 -17.46 10.23 12.34
C PRO A 186 -16.18 10.70 13.05
N GLY A 187 -16.18 11.97 13.46
CA GLY A 187 -15.04 12.52 14.18
C GLY A 187 -13.79 12.79 13.33
N THR A 188 -13.87 12.67 12.00
CA THR A 188 -12.76 12.97 11.09
C THR A 188 -13.02 14.26 10.31
N ILE A 189 -12.11 15.22 10.42
CA ILE A 189 -12.12 16.46 9.64
C ILE A 189 -10.87 16.49 8.77
N GLU A 190 -11.05 16.56 7.47
CA GLU A 190 -9.97 16.77 6.52
C GLU A 190 -9.54 18.23 6.56
N MET A 191 -8.25 18.46 6.84
CA MET A 191 -7.69 19.79 7.07
C MET A 191 -7.07 20.39 5.81
N ALA A 192 -6.73 19.54 4.83
CA ALA A 192 -6.26 19.91 3.49
C ALA A 192 -6.49 18.74 2.53
N PRO A 193 -6.42 18.95 1.18
CA PRO A 193 -6.39 17.86 0.21
C PRO A 193 -5.18 16.94 0.40
N PRO A 194 -5.26 15.65 0.00
CA PRO A 194 -4.13 14.75 0.06
C PRO A 194 -3.00 15.19 -0.91
N ALA A 195 -1.76 14.93 -0.53
CA ALA A 195 -0.57 15.13 -1.35
C ALA A 195 0.08 13.78 -1.67
N LEU A 196 0.42 13.56 -2.94
CA LEU A 196 1.22 12.40 -3.35
C LEU A 196 2.63 12.55 -2.76
N TYR A 197 3.10 11.51 -2.05
CA TYR A 197 4.43 11.52 -1.47
C TYR A 197 5.38 10.51 -2.11
N SER A 198 4.87 9.46 -2.74
CA SER A 198 5.68 8.47 -3.43
C SER A 198 4.87 7.74 -4.49
N MET A 199 5.56 7.32 -5.54
CA MET A 199 5.07 6.37 -6.54
C MET A 199 6.13 5.29 -6.72
N LEU A 200 5.74 4.04 -6.59
CA LEU A 200 6.59 2.87 -6.83
C LEU A 200 6.12 2.21 -8.12
N ASP A 201 6.98 2.20 -9.12
CA ASP A 201 6.77 1.48 -10.38
C ASP A 201 7.53 0.15 -10.30
N PHE A 202 6.81 -0.97 -10.25
CA PHE A 202 7.42 -2.29 -10.15
C PHE A 202 8.06 -2.78 -11.45
N THR A 203 7.83 -2.11 -12.57
CA THR A 203 8.52 -2.43 -13.83
C THR A 203 9.96 -1.95 -13.84
N GLU A 204 10.30 -0.99 -12.98
CA GLU A 204 11.62 -0.40 -12.80
C GLU A 204 12.26 -0.87 -11.47
N PRO A 205 13.59 -0.70 -11.28
CA PRO A 205 14.22 -0.92 -9.99
C PRO A 205 13.61 -0.01 -8.91
N THR A 206 13.12 -0.61 -7.83
CA THR A 206 12.37 0.10 -6.79
C THR A 206 13.18 0.18 -5.50
N GLY A 207 13.39 1.40 -5.00
CA GLY A 207 14.07 1.63 -3.71
C GLY A 207 13.16 1.27 -2.53
N MET A 208 13.79 0.86 -1.44
CA MET A 208 13.09 0.52 -0.19
C MET A 208 12.89 1.73 0.71
N GLU A 209 13.74 2.73 0.62
CA GLU A 209 13.72 3.91 1.49
C GLU A 209 12.71 4.94 0.95
N ILE A 210 11.83 5.38 1.83
CA ILE A 210 10.81 6.39 1.55
C ILE A 210 11.04 7.55 2.51
N ALA A 211 11.38 8.70 1.95
CA ALA A 211 11.52 9.95 2.69
C ALA A 211 10.76 11.05 1.95
N TRP A 212 9.99 11.83 2.68
CA TRP A 212 9.19 12.89 2.09
C TRP A 212 9.07 14.08 3.03
N GLU A 213 9.09 15.26 2.43
CA GLU A 213 8.74 16.53 3.05
C GLU A 213 7.87 17.34 2.08
N GLY A 214 6.80 17.91 2.61
CA GLY A 214 5.89 18.74 1.81
C GLY A 214 5.08 19.69 2.66
N SER A 215 4.41 20.64 2.01
CA SER A 215 3.59 21.66 2.66
C SER A 215 2.14 21.56 2.24
N PHE A 216 1.23 21.68 3.19
CA PHE A 216 -0.21 21.73 2.99
C PHE A 216 -0.73 23.15 3.22
N ARG A 217 -1.59 23.62 2.34
CA ARG A 217 -2.41 24.80 2.63
C ARG A 217 -3.63 24.34 3.40
N ILE A 218 -3.71 24.75 4.66
CA ILE A 218 -4.80 24.39 5.57
C ILE A 218 -6.10 25.10 5.14
N GLU A 219 -7.17 24.34 5.01
CA GLU A 219 -8.48 24.86 4.59
C GLU A 219 -9.38 25.22 5.78
N LYS A 220 -9.18 24.59 6.94
CA LYS A 220 -10.02 24.75 8.13
C LYS A 220 -9.18 25.07 9.35
N SER A 221 -9.65 26.00 10.20
CA SER A 221 -9.03 26.23 11.51
C SER A 221 -9.33 25.08 12.46
N GLY A 222 -8.35 24.67 13.26
CA GLY A 222 -8.50 23.57 14.21
C GLY A 222 -7.17 23.03 14.70
N VAL A 223 -7.11 21.71 14.91
CA VAL A 223 -5.91 21.01 15.37
C VAL A 223 -5.59 19.85 14.43
N VAL A 224 -4.48 19.90 13.75
CA VAL A 224 -3.96 18.72 13.04
C VAL A 224 -3.32 17.81 14.07
N ASN A 225 -3.94 16.66 14.30
CA ASN A 225 -3.49 15.68 15.28
C ASN A 225 -3.27 14.28 14.71
N ALA A 226 -3.51 14.11 13.40
CA ALA A 226 -3.26 12.86 12.70
C ALA A 226 -2.86 13.11 11.24
N LEU A 227 -2.18 12.12 10.66
CA LEU A 227 -1.94 12.00 9.22
C LEU A 227 -2.64 10.74 8.70
N ARG A 228 -3.44 10.88 7.65
CA ARG A 228 -4.02 9.76 6.90
C ARG A 228 -3.09 9.35 5.79
N PHE A 229 -2.75 8.07 5.74
CA PHE A 229 -2.01 7.46 4.65
C PHE A 229 -2.96 6.74 3.70
N ILE A 230 -2.79 6.98 2.42
CA ILE A 230 -3.62 6.50 1.32
C ILE A 230 -2.73 5.71 0.38
N THR A 231 -3.14 4.48 0.02
CA THR A 231 -2.39 3.62 -0.88
C THR A 231 -3.30 3.16 -2.01
N LYS A 232 -2.99 3.58 -3.22
CA LYS A 232 -3.69 3.20 -4.45
C LYS A 232 -2.79 2.29 -5.28
N ASN A 233 -3.25 1.08 -5.52
CA ASN A 233 -2.53 0.07 -6.29
C ASN A 233 -3.04 0.09 -7.73
N VAL A 234 -2.16 0.31 -8.69
CA VAL A 234 -2.43 0.15 -10.12
C VAL A 234 -2.22 -1.31 -10.45
N LEU A 235 -3.31 -2.07 -10.55
CA LEU A 235 -3.28 -3.51 -10.78
C LEU A 235 -2.95 -3.84 -12.23
N ALA A 236 -3.52 -3.07 -13.17
CA ALA A 236 -3.26 -3.22 -14.60
C ALA A 236 -3.33 -1.90 -15.33
N MET A 237 -2.53 -1.75 -16.38
CA MET A 237 -2.58 -0.65 -17.33
C MET A 237 -3.16 -1.15 -18.65
N LEU A 238 -4.26 -0.53 -19.09
CA LEU A 238 -4.95 -0.83 -20.33
C LEU A 238 -4.49 0.17 -21.40
N MET A 239 -3.33 -0.11 -22.02
CA MET A 239 -2.65 0.83 -22.91
C MET A 239 -3.50 1.28 -24.10
N GLN A 240 -4.34 0.40 -24.65
CA GLN A 240 -5.21 0.72 -25.79
C GLN A 240 -6.37 1.65 -25.41
N GLU A 241 -6.79 1.59 -24.15
CA GLU A 241 -7.92 2.36 -23.62
C GLU A 241 -7.45 3.64 -22.90
N GLY A 242 -6.15 3.76 -22.64
CA GLY A 242 -5.60 4.86 -21.83
C GLY A 242 -6.11 4.87 -20.40
N ALA A 243 -6.43 3.69 -19.85
CA ALA A 243 -7.07 3.52 -18.54
C ALA A 243 -6.25 2.60 -17.64
N THR A 244 -6.56 2.63 -16.35
CA THR A 244 -6.01 1.71 -15.33
C THR A 244 -7.13 0.98 -14.61
N ILE A 245 -6.83 -0.22 -14.14
CA ILE A 245 -7.66 -0.93 -13.16
C ILE A 245 -6.93 -0.83 -11.83
N ASP A 246 -7.58 -0.21 -10.87
CA ASP A 246 -6.97 0.16 -9.61
C ASP A 246 -7.70 -0.48 -8.43
N TRP A 247 -6.96 -0.69 -7.35
CA TRP A 247 -7.51 -1.01 -6.04
C TRP A 247 -6.98 -0.01 -5.01
N LEU A 248 -7.90 0.60 -4.27
CA LEU A 248 -7.60 1.51 -3.18
C LEU A 248 -7.73 0.76 -1.86
N ASN A 249 -6.64 0.71 -1.08
CA ASN A 249 -6.68 0.15 0.27
C ASN A 249 -7.54 1.00 1.19
N ARG A 250 -8.03 0.41 2.28
CA ARG A 250 -8.56 1.17 3.42
C ARG A 250 -7.53 2.22 3.85
N TYR A 251 -8.01 3.34 4.36
CA TYR A 251 -7.13 4.39 4.85
C TYR A 251 -6.54 4.03 6.21
N MET A 252 -5.30 4.45 6.45
CA MET A 252 -4.68 4.36 7.77
C MET A 252 -4.43 5.75 8.32
N SER A 253 -5.07 6.08 9.45
CA SER A 253 -4.86 7.34 10.17
C SER A 253 -3.92 7.08 11.35
N ILE A 254 -2.79 7.80 11.38
CA ILE A 254 -1.76 7.67 12.42
C ILE A 254 -1.74 8.97 13.23
N PRO A 255 -1.91 8.91 14.58
CA PRO A 255 -1.85 10.10 15.42
C PRO A 255 -0.43 10.69 15.44
N LEU A 256 -0.37 12.03 15.40
CA LEU A 256 0.85 12.80 15.62
C LEU A 256 1.22 12.77 17.11
N ALA A 257 2.51 12.63 17.41
CA ALA A 257 3.00 12.74 18.80
C ALA A 257 2.75 14.14 19.40
N GLN A 258 2.79 15.17 18.57
CA GLN A 258 2.51 16.56 18.94
C GLN A 258 1.45 17.13 18.00
N PRO A 259 0.20 17.32 18.48
CA PRO A 259 -0.83 18.00 17.71
C PRO A 259 -0.47 19.45 17.42
N VAL A 260 -0.80 19.94 16.21
CA VAL A 260 -0.46 21.28 15.75
C VAL A 260 -1.72 22.12 15.61
N LYS A 261 -1.81 23.25 16.34
CA LYS A 261 -2.89 24.21 16.17
C LYS A 261 -2.69 24.99 14.86
N VAL A 262 -3.72 25.08 14.04
CA VAL A 262 -3.67 25.69 12.71
C VAL A 262 -4.87 26.59 12.48
N HIS A 263 -4.71 27.58 11.59
CA HIS A 263 -5.79 28.42 11.08
C HIS A 263 -5.97 28.22 9.58
N ALA A 264 -7.17 28.43 9.08
CA ALA A 264 -7.42 28.41 7.64
C ALA A 264 -6.48 29.39 6.92
N GLY A 265 -5.81 28.92 5.85
CA GLY A 265 -4.81 29.65 5.11
C GLY A 265 -3.36 29.49 5.59
N ASP A 266 -3.13 28.87 6.75
CA ASP A 266 -1.77 28.52 7.20
C ASP A 266 -1.12 27.50 6.24
N ARG A 267 0.21 27.49 6.23
CA ARG A 267 1.00 26.44 5.58
C ARG A 267 1.53 25.50 6.66
N LEU A 268 1.17 24.23 6.55
CA LEU A 268 1.64 23.19 7.44
C LEU A 268 2.72 22.37 6.73
N ARG A 269 3.95 22.43 7.22
CA ARG A 269 5.03 21.55 6.78
C ARG A 269 4.88 20.21 7.47
N VAL A 270 4.99 19.12 6.70
CA VAL A 270 4.94 17.75 7.19
C VAL A 270 6.12 17.00 6.60
N SER A 271 6.80 16.20 7.42
CA SER A 271 7.87 15.29 6.97
C SER A 271 7.81 13.95 7.68
N PHE A 272 8.33 12.93 7.03
CA PHE A 272 8.52 11.59 7.58
C PHE A 272 9.49 10.78 6.73
N GLN A 273 10.02 9.70 7.33
CA GLN A 273 10.83 8.72 6.61
C GLN A 273 10.64 7.33 7.20
N TYR A 274 10.70 6.32 6.36
CA TYR A 274 10.62 4.92 6.76
C TYR A 274 11.13 4.02 5.63
N ARG A 275 11.35 2.74 5.95
CA ARG A 275 11.68 1.72 4.96
C ARG A 275 10.42 0.89 4.64
N ALA A 276 10.17 0.58 3.36
CA ALA A 276 9.10 -0.34 2.97
C ALA A 276 9.29 -1.70 3.66
N GLY A 277 8.20 -2.25 4.20
CA GLY A 277 8.21 -3.47 5.00
C GLY A 277 8.45 -3.28 6.50
N ASP A 278 8.78 -2.06 6.95
CA ASP A 278 8.96 -1.76 8.37
C ASP A 278 7.64 -1.78 9.17
N LEU A 279 7.77 -1.71 10.49
CA LEU A 279 6.64 -1.53 11.41
C LEU A 279 5.96 -0.16 11.22
N ILE A 280 4.68 -0.08 11.52
CA ILE A 280 3.95 1.21 11.52
C ILE A 280 4.57 2.20 12.50
N SER A 281 5.12 1.70 13.63
CA SER A 281 5.82 2.52 14.62
C SER A 281 7.07 3.22 14.07
N SER A 282 7.74 2.67 13.06
CA SER A 282 8.88 3.32 12.39
C SER A 282 8.42 4.58 11.66
N LEU A 283 7.33 4.49 10.88
CA LEU A 283 6.71 5.65 10.24
C LEU A 283 6.21 6.65 11.28
N GLN A 284 5.43 6.19 12.26
CA GLN A 284 4.88 7.06 13.31
C GLN A 284 5.96 7.83 14.06
N GLY A 285 7.07 7.18 14.43
CA GLY A 285 8.18 7.78 15.15
C GLY A 285 8.97 8.82 14.35
N SER A 286 8.86 8.80 13.02
CA SER A 286 9.53 9.76 12.12
C SER A 286 8.63 10.93 11.69
N MET A 287 7.32 10.86 11.97
CA MET A 287 6.37 11.90 11.55
C MET A 287 6.61 13.20 12.30
N TYR A 288 6.67 14.29 11.55
CA TYR A 288 6.79 15.64 12.08
C TYR A 288 5.84 16.57 11.33
N ALA A 289 5.24 17.52 12.06
CA ALA A 289 4.38 18.55 11.48
C ALA A 289 4.55 19.88 12.24
N GLU A 290 4.64 20.99 11.50
CA GLU A 290 4.70 22.33 12.07
C GLU A 290 4.08 23.38 11.14
N VAL A 291 3.57 24.48 11.69
CA VAL A 291 3.15 25.64 10.88
C VAL A 291 4.38 26.40 10.43
N GLU A 292 4.50 26.60 9.11
CA GLU A 292 5.55 27.46 8.55
C GLU A 292 5.36 28.91 9.03
N GLN A 293 6.42 29.49 9.57
CA GLN A 293 6.38 30.90 9.98
C GLN A 293 6.16 31.80 8.74
N ARG A 294 5.17 32.66 8.80
CA ARG A 294 5.00 33.69 7.78
C ARG A 294 6.24 34.57 7.79
N VAL A 295 7.05 34.54 6.74
CA VAL A 295 8.06 35.57 6.51
C VAL A 295 7.28 36.86 6.24
N VAL A 296 7.10 37.68 7.28
CA VAL A 296 6.59 39.04 7.11
C VAL A 296 7.72 39.82 6.40
N GLY A 297 7.60 39.92 5.09
CA GLY A 297 8.48 40.79 4.32
C GLY A 297 8.34 42.21 4.83
N ILE A 298 9.37 42.72 5.50
CA ILE A 298 9.48 44.14 5.83
C ILE A 298 9.62 44.83 4.48
N ALA A 299 8.52 45.36 3.98
CA ALA A 299 8.56 46.34 2.88
C ALA A 299 9.33 47.56 3.40
N ALA A 300 10.58 47.67 3.03
CA ALA A 300 11.37 48.88 3.26
C ALA A 300 10.69 50.03 2.49
N SER A 301 9.89 50.79 3.18
CA SER A 301 9.44 52.11 2.71
C SER A 301 10.69 52.99 2.56
N ARG A 302 11.22 53.08 1.35
CA ARG A 302 12.14 54.16 0.99
C ARG A 302 11.30 55.43 0.85
N GLU A 303 11.29 56.22 1.91
CA GLU A 303 10.96 57.64 1.80
C GLU A 303 12.04 58.29 0.91
N LEU A 304 11.65 58.69 -0.29
CA LEU A 304 12.37 59.63 -1.08
C LEU A 304 12.17 61.01 -0.50
N SER A 305 13.12 61.48 0.32
CA SER A 305 13.23 62.89 0.70
C SER A 305 13.66 63.65 -0.53
N ALA A 306 12.73 64.36 -1.15
CA ALA A 306 13.02 65.43 -2.10
C ALA A 306 13.64 66.59 -1.33
N VAL A 307 14.95 66.82 -1.55
CA VAL A 307 15.59 68.11 -1.16
C VAL A 307 15.57 68.95 -2.44
N GLY A 308 14.77 70.04 -2.35
CA GLY A 308 14.80 71.09 -3.34
C GLY A 308 16.02 71.99 -3.12
N ALA A 309 16.51 72.51 -4.22
CA ALA A 309 17.08 73.83 -4.40
C ALA A 309 17.07 74.16 -5.90
#